data_9d73d0d03f4b3008863f07401af983e0
#
_entry.id   9d73d0d03f4b3008863f07401af983e0
#
_cell.length_a   1.000
_cell.length_b   1.000
_cell.length_c   1.000
_cell.angle_alpha   90.00
_cell.angle_beta   90.00
_cell.angle_gamma   90.00
#
_symmetry.space_group_name_H-M   'P 1'
#
loop_
_entity.id
_entity.type
_entity.pdbx_description
1 polymer ?
#
loop_
_entity_poly.entity_id
_entity_poly.type
_entity_poly.pdbx_seq_one_letter_code
_entity_poly.pdbx_strand_id
1 'polypeptide(L)'
;MSVLIKARSGGADYIFSLLQGYEEAPEGITLDDGVYYNKYMYGNKIRMAKPLSDGIIEYDDGTEASEIQMSKDVTAFLMWAAEPHLESRHQMGFKAIVYLIILTVLVYFSMKKIWSRIETEV
;
A
#
# COMPACT_ATOMS: atom_id res chain seq x y z
N MET A 1 13.35 3.77 7.61
CA MET A 1 12.61 3.77 6.33
C MET A 1 11.64 2.59 6.15
N SER A 2 11.86 1.44 6.78
CA SER A 2 11.02 0.23 6.62
C SER A 2 9.52 0.39 6.91
N VAL A 3 9.10 1.42 7.64
CA VAL A 3 7.68 1.69 7.96
C VAL A 3 7.16 2.98 7.33
N LEU A 4 7.89 3.57 6.39
CA LEU A 4 7.54 4.86 5.78
C LEU A 4 6.16 4.83 5.12
N ILE A 5 5.84 3.75 4.42
CA ILE A 5 4.54 3.54 3.77
C ILE A 5 3.39 3.48 4.78
N LYS A 6 3.62 2.90 5.96
CA LYS A 6 2.60 2.81 7.02
C LYS A 6 2.41 4.11 7.80
N ALA A 7 3.37 5.01 7.72
CA ALA A 7 3.36 6.27 8.48
C ALA A 7 2.46 7.36 7.87
N ARG A 8 1.92 7.13 6.67
CA ARG A 8 1.10 8.10 5.94
C ARG A 8 -0.23 7.48 5.51
N SER A 9 -1.30 8.26 5.61
CA SER A 9 -2.56 7.92 4.97
C SER A 9 -2.38 7.90 3.46
N GLY A 10 -2.90 6.88 2.78
CA GLY A 10 -2.65 6.65 1.36
C GLY A 10 -1.46 5.73 1.05
N GLY A 11 -0.59 5.45 2.04
CA GLY A 11 0.44 4.42 1.93
C GLY A 11 1.32 4.52 0.69
N ALA A 12 1.33 3.45 -0.11
CA ALA A 12 2.11 3.33 -1.34
C ALA A 12 1.72 4.38 -2.39
N ASP A 13 0.42 4.62 -2.58
CA ASP A 13 -0.09 5.57 -3.57
C ASP A 13 0.34 7.00 -3.26
N TYR A 14 0.36 7.36 -1.96
CA TYR A 14 0.86 8.65 -1.53
C TYR A 14 2.36 8.83 -1.85
N ILE A 15 3.20 7.83 -1.56
CA ILE A 15 4.64 7.89 -1.83
C ILE A 15 4.90 7.96 -3.35
N PHE A 16 4.20 7.16 -4.14
CA PHE A 16 4.28 7.19 -5.59
C PHE A 16 3.91 8.57 -6.15
N SER A 17 2.79 9.13 -5.72
CA SER A 17 2.35 10.47 -6.15
C SER A 17 3.32 11.56 -5.70
N LEU A 18 3.83 11.46 -4.47
CA LEU A 18 4.79 12.43 -3.92
C LEU A 18 6.07 12.51 -4.76
N LEU A 19 6.60 11.36 -5.22
CA LEU A 19 7.81 11.32 -6.05
C LEU A 19 7.61 11.96 -7.42
N GLN A 20 6.40 11.95 -7.94
CA GLN A 20 6.05 12.56 -9.24
C GLN A 20 5.48 13.98 -9.11
N GLY A 21 5.21 14.45 -7.91
CA GLY A 21 4.54 15.71 -7.65
C GLY A 21 5.44 16.94 -7.63
N TYR A 22 6.70 16.84 -8.03
CA TYR A 22 7.63 17.97 -8.13
C TYR A 22 7.32 18.79 -9.37
N GLU A 23 6.84 20.01 -9.15
CA GLU A 23 6.52 20.98 -10.21
C GLU A 23 7.16 22.34 -9.85
N GLU A 24 7.22 23.24 -10.82
CA GLU A 24 7.59 24.63 -10.55
C GLU A 24 6.51 25.29 -9.71
N ALA A 25 6.93 26.14 -8.75
CA ALA A 25 5.98 26.83 -7.89
C ALA A 25 5.08 27.78 -8.72
N PRO A 26 3.75 27.72 -8.55
CA PRO A 26 2.85 28.65 -9.23
C PRO A 26 3.12 30.10 -8.77
N GLU A 27 2.75 31.05 -9.62
CA GLU A 27 2.89 32.48 -9.33
C GLU A 27 2.20 32.85 -8.01
N GLY A 28 2.97 33.45 -7.09
CA GLY A 28 2.47 33.88 -5.77
C GLY A 28 2.90 33.00 -4.59
N ILE A 29 3.56 31.88 -4.80
CA ILE A 29 4.15 31.06 -3.73
C ILE A 29 5.63 31.39 -3.61
N THR A 30 6.02 32.02 -2.51
CA THR A 30 7.43 32.22 -2.15
C THR A 30 7.97 30.95 -1.49
N LEU A 31 9.03 30.40 -2.07
CA LEU A 31 9.76 29.27 -1.49
C LEU A 31 10.99 29.82 -0.76
N ASP A 32 11.23 29.29 0.44
CA ASP A 32 12.47 29.56 1.18
C ASP A 32 13.64 28.76 0.58
N ASP A 33 14.87 29.16 0.90
CA ASP A 33 16.06 28.43 0.44
C ASP A 33 16.02 26.95 0.89
N GLY A 34 16.21 26.03 -0.05
CA GLY A 34 16.17 24.59 0.21
C GLY A 34 14.78 23.99 0.35
N VAL A 35 13.74 24.72 -0.01
CA VAL A 35 12.34 24.24 -0.05
C VAL A 35 11.89 24.14 -1.49
N TYR A 36 11.27 23.04 -1.84
CA TYR A 36 10.76 22.75 -3.18
C TYR A 36 9.23 22.68 -3.17
N TYR A 37 8.63 22.99 -4.30
CA TYR A 37 7.19 22.82 -4.48
C TYR A 37 6.86 21.36 -4.79
N ASN A 38 5.82 20.82 -4.15
CA ASN A 38 5.30 19.51 -4.45
C ASN A 38 3.77 19.52 -4.31
N LYS A 39 3.08 19.17 -5.38
CA LYS A 39 1.63 19.21 -5.50
C LYS A 39 0.90 18.32 -4.49
N TYR A 40 1.48 17.18 -4.14
CA TYR A 40 0.86 16.17 -3.27
C TYR A 40 1.30 16.27 -1.80
N MET A 41 2.28 17.09 -1.50
CA MET A 41 2.68 17.32 -0.10
C MET A 41 1.68 18.23 0.60
N TYR A 42 1.32 17.90 1.84
CA TYR A 42 0.51 18.79 2.66
C TYR A 42 1.21 20.14 2.83
N GLY A 43 0.51 21.23 2.47
CA GLY A 43 1.09 22.58 2.44
C GLY A 43 1.96 22.87 1.21
N ASN A 44 2.05 21.97 0.24
CA ASN A 44 2.74 22.12 -1.05
C ASN A 44 4.25 22.46 -0.96
N LYS A 45 4.84 22.35 0.22
CA LYS A 45 6.26 22.66 0.47
C LYS A 45 6.99 21.44 1.02
N ILE A 46 8.08 21.05 0.38
CA ILE A 46 8.91 19.91 0.78
C ILE A 46 10.39 20.32 0.81
N ARG A 47 11.11 19.85 1.84
CA ARG A 47 12.56 20.11 1.95
C ARG A 47 13.44 19.11 1.20
N MET A 48 12.85 18.03 0.70
CA MET A 48 13.56 17.03 -0.09
C MET A 48 13.69 17.53 -1.53
N ALA A 49 14.91 17.61 -2.04
CA ALA A 49 15.12 17.87 -3.47
C ALA A 49 14.52 16.72 -4.30
N LYS A 50 14.15 17.01 -5.55
CA LYS A 50 13.64 15.98 -6.48
C LYS A 50 14.66 14.83 -6.60
N PRO A 51 14.32 13.61 -6.13
CA PRO A 51 15.30 12.51 -6.06
C PRO A 51 15.42 11.74 -7.37
N LEU A 52 14.42 11.82 -8.25
CA LEU A 52 14.33 11.06 -9.48
C LEU A 52 14.27 11.99 -10.70
N SER A 53 15.01 11.63 -11.72
CA SER A 53 14.94 12.24 -13.05
C SER A 53 15.18 11.17 -14.11
N ASP A 54 14.63 11.36 -15.31
CA ASP A 54 14.77 10.40 -16.39
C ASP A 54 16.25 10.10 -16.68
N GLY A 55 16.57 8.80 -16.78
CA GLY A 55 17.91 8.34 -17.12
C GLY A 55 18.97 8.50 -16.05
N ILE A 56 18.61 8.76 -14.77
CA ILE A 56 19.58 8.89 -13.66
C ILE A 56 20.29 7.58 -13.33
N ILE A 57 19.66 6.45 -13.64
CA ILE A 57 20.21 5.10 -13.48
C ILE A 57 20.00 4.29 -14.75
N GLU A 58 20.77 3.22 -14.91
CA GLU A 58 20.55 2.20 -15.93
C GLU A 58 20.11 0.92 -15.22
N TYR A 59 19.05 0.29 -15.75
CA TYR A 59 18.60 -1.02 -15.28
C TYR A 59 19.41 -2.13 -15.98
N ASP A 60 19.84 -3.14 -15.23
CA ASP A 60 20.60 -4.28 -15.75
C ASP A 60 19.79 -5.14 -16.74
N ASP A 61 18.46 -5.05 -16.69
CA ASP A 61 17.52 -5.77 -17.56
C ASP A 61 17.15 -5.00 -18.85
N GLY A 62 17.73 -3.80 -19.05
CA GLY A 62 17.45 -2.95 -20.21
C GLY A 62 16.11 -2.21 -20.13
N THR A 63 15.43 -2.21 -18.99
CA THR A 63 14.20 -1.42 -18.78
C THR A 63 14.51 0.07 -18.87
N GLU A 64 13.66 0.85 -19.53
CA GLU A 64 13.81 2.30 -19.62
C GLU A 64 13.65 2.95 -18.25
N ALA A 65 14.69 3.67 -17.81
CA ALA A 65 14.73 4.35 -16.53
C ALA A 65 13.96 5.68 -16.57
N SER A 66 12.64 5.60 -16.77
CA SER A 66 11.74 6.74 -16.64
C SER A 66 11.44 7.05 -15.18
N GLU A 67 11.17 8.34 -14.87
CA GLU A 67 10.79 8.77 -13.52
C GLU A 67 9.61 7.97 -12.96
N ILE A 68 8.63 7.66 -13.81
CA ILE A 68 7.44 6.85 -13.44
C ILE A 68 7.85 5.43 -13.06
N GLN A 69 8.71 4.78 -13.86
CA GLN A 69 9.15 3.41 -13.59
C GLN A 69 9.95 3.34 -12.29
N MET A 70 10.91 4.24 -12.12
CA MET A 70 11.71 4.31 -10.89
C MET A 70 10.86 4.59 -9.65
N SER A 71 9.88 5.50 -9.74
CA SER A 71 8.94 5.78 -8.63
C SER A 71 8.13 4.55 -8.25
N LYS A 72 7.71 3.76 -9.24
CA LYS A 72 6.97 2.51 -9.03
C LYS A 72 7.83 1.44 -8.34
N ASP A 73 9.07 1.28 -8.78
CA ASP A 73 9.99 0.28 -8.23
C ASP A 73 10.40 0.61 -6.80
N VAL A 74 10.71 1.88 -6.52
CA VAL A 74 11.01 2.33 -5.14
C VAL A 74 9.80 2.15 -4.23
N THR A 75 8.60 2.47 -4.71
CA THR A 75 7.37 2.30 -3.92
C THR A 75 7.08 0.82 -3.65
N ALA A 76 7.28 -0.05 -4.65
CA ALA A 76 7.14 -1.49 -4.48
C ALA A 76 8.16 -2.07 -3.48
N PHE A 77 9.41 -1.61 -3.55
CA PHE A 77 10.44 -1.98 -2.58
C PHE A 77 10.09 -1.54 -1.15
N LEU A 78 9.61 -0.31 -0.97
CA LEU A 78 9.20 0.19 0.34
C LEU A 78 7.98 -0.57 0.89
N MET A 79 7.05 -0.99 0.02
CA MET A 79 5.92 -1.83 0.41
C MET A 79 6.38 -3.21 0.86
N TRP A 80 7.29 -3.84 0.13
CA TRP A 80 7.90 -5.10 0.54
C TRP A 80 8.66 -4.97 1.86
N ALA A 81 9.43 -3.90 2.04
CA ALA A 81 10.18 -3.65 3.26
C ALA A 81 9.27 -3.44 4.49
N ALA A 82 8.07 -2.84 4.28
CA ALA A 82 7.09 -2.62 5.34
C ALA A 82 6.30 -3.89 5.69
N GLU A 83 6.06 -4.76 4.71
CA GLU A 83 5.20 -5.95 4.84
C GLU A 83 5.83 -7.18 4.13
N PRO A 84 6.99 -7.68 4.58
CA PRO A 84 7.69 -8.78 3.90
C PRO A 84 6.89 -10.09 3.90
N HIS A 85 5.94 -10.25 4.82
CA HIS A 85 5.08 -11.43 4.96
C HIS A 85 3.63 -11.20 4.48
N LEU A 86 3.38 -10.17 3.68
CA LEU A 86 2.02 -9.81 3.23
C LEU A 86 1.33 -10.96 2.50
N GLU A 87 2.02 -11.59 1.55
CA GLU A 87 1.47 -12.70 0.76
C GLU A 87 1.15 -13.92 1.64
N SER A 88 2.06 -14.29 2.53
CA SER A 88 1.88 -15.38 3.47
C SER A 88 0.71 -15.13 4.42
N ARG A 89 0.54 -13.90 4.88
CA ARG A 89 -0.60 -13.48 5.73
C ARG A 89 -1.93 -13.54 4.96
N HIS A 90 -1.97 -13.09 3.71
CA HIS A 90 -3.17 -13.17 2.87
C HIS A 90 -3.56 -14.64 2.58
N GLN A 91 -2.61 -15.49 2.26
CA GLN A 91 -2.85 -16.92 2.05
C GLN A 91 -3.39 -17.60 3.31
N MET A 92 -2.83 -17.28 4.46
CA MET A 92 -3.30 -17.80 5.74
C MET A 92 -4.71 -17.29 6.06
N GLY A 93 -4.99 -16.01 5.83
CA GLY A 93 -6.31 -15.40 6.01
C GLY A 93 -7.37 -16.06 5.15
N PHE A 94 -7.08 -16.32 3.87
CA PHE A 94 -8.00 -17.02 2.98
C PHE A 94 -8.31 -18.45 3.48
N LYS A 95 -7.30 -19.21 3.88
CA LYS A 95 -7.47 -20.55 4.46
C LYS A 95 -8.34 -20.52 5.72
N ALA A 96 -8.11 -19.53 6.60
CA ALA A 96 -8.89 -19.35 7.82
C ALA A 96 -10.37 -19.04 7.52
N ILE A 97 -10.66 -18.18 6.54
CA ILE A 97 -12.04 -17.87 6.13
C ILE A 97 -12.74 -19.12 5.61
N VAL A 98 -12.12 -19.90 4.73
CA VAL A 98 -12.69 -21.14 4.20
C VAL A 98 -12.99 -22.14 5.33
N TYR A 99 -12.04 -22.30 6.25
CA TYR A 99 -12.23 -23.15 7.42
C TYR A 99 -13.41 -22.72 8.29
N LEU A 100 -13.51 -21.41 8.57
CA LEU A 100 -14.61 -20.86 9.39
C LEU A 100 -15.97 -21.03 8.72
N ILE A 101 -16.05 -20.89 7.39
CA ILE A 101 -17.30 -21.16 6.65
C ILE A 101 -17.74 -22.62 6.82
N ILE A 102 -16.82 -23.55 6.60
CA ILE A 102 -17.10 -24.98 6.75
C ILE A 102 -17.55 -25.30 8.19
N LEU A 103 -16.81 -24.78 9.17
CA LEU A 103 -17.17 -24.95 10.59
C LEU A 103 -18.57 -24.42 10.91
N THR A 104 -18.87 -23.22 10.41
CA THR A 104 -20.20 -22.60 10.61
C THR A 104 -21.31 -23.44 10.04
N VAL A 105 -21.14 -23.99 8.84
CA VAL A 105 -22.11 -24.90 8.19
C VAL A 105 -22.31 -26.16 9.02
N LEU A 106 -21.23 -26.79 9.49
CA LEU A 106 -21.31 -27.98 10.32
C LEU A 106 -22.03 -27.73 11.66
N VAL A 107 -21.69 -26.62 12.32
CA VAL A 107 -22.35 -26.22 13.58
C VAL A 107 -23.84 -25.94 13.34
N TYR A 108 -24.18 -25.26 12.25
CA TYR A 108 -25.57 -24.99 11.89
C TYR A 108 -26.39 -26.28 11.71
N PHE A 109 -25.87 -27.26 10.94
CA PHE A 109 -26.54 -28.54 10.77
C PHE A 109 -26.65 -29.33 12.07
N SER A 110 -25.61 -29.31 12.89
CA SER A 110 -25.62 -29.95 14.21
C SER A 110 -26.67 -29.35 15.11
N MET A 111 -26.76 -28.03 15.17
CA MET A 111 -27.79 -27.31 15.92
C MET A 111 -29.19 -27.69 15.43
N LYS A 112 -29.43 -27.62 14.12
CA LYS A 112 -30.72 -27.95 13.53
C LYS A 112 -31.13 -29.39 13.85
N LYS A 113 -30.21 -30.34 13.83
CA LYS A 113 -30.44 -31.74 14.16
C LYS A 113 -30.83 -31.96 15.64
N ILE A 114 -30.17 -31.23 16.54
CA ILE A 114 -30.47 -31.31 17.97
C ILE A 114 -31.86 -30.73 18.25
N TRP A 115 -32.16 -29.56 17.70
CA TRP A 115 -33.44 -28.90 17.93
C TRP A 115 -34.63 -29.69 17.34
N SER A 116 -34.49 -30.31 16.17
CA SER A 116 -35.53 -31.15 15.60
C SER A 116 -35.88 -32.37 16.44
N ARG A 117 -34.98 -32.88 17.25
CA ARG A 117 -35.23 -33.97 18.20
C ARG A 117 -36.05 -33.49 19.39
N ILE A 118 -35.77 -32.32 19.90
CA ILE A 118 -36.48 -31.70 21.03
C ILE A 118 -37.95 -31.42 20.66
N GLU A 119 -38.19 -30.91 19.45
CA GLU A 119 -39.56 -30.64 18.96
C GLU A 119 -40.40 -31.90 18.75
N THR A 120 -39.76 -33.07 18.57
CA THR A 120 -40.45 -34.36 18.35
C THR A 120 -40.80 -35.05 19.67
N GLU A 121 -40.19 -34.67 20.79
CA GLU A 121 -40.42 -35.23 22.12
C GLU A 121 -41.41 -34.42 22.97
N VAL A 122 -41.91 -33.28 22.46
CA VAL A 122 -42.96 -32.45 23.07
C VAL A 122 -44.28 -32.63 22.32
#